data_e8b36ebf1b5f195d6e63dfcb8e91d0dc
#
_entry.id   e8b36ebf1b5f195d6e63dfcb8e91d0dc
#
_cell.length_a   1.000
_cell.length_b   1.000
_cell.length_c   1.000
_cell.angle_alpha   90.00
_cell.angle_beta   90.00
_cell.angle_gamma   90.00
#
_symmetry.space_group_name_H-M   'P 1'
#
loop_
_entity.id
_entity.type
_entity.pdbx_description
1 polymer ?
#
loop_
_entity_poly.entity_id
_entity_poly.type
_entity_poly.pdbx_seq_one_letter_code
_entity_poly.pdbx_strand_id
1 'polypeptide(L)'
;LESVRDNLLNYEGSGMCVMEMSHRSKVFQQIIDEAEQDLRDLMNIPDNYKVMFIQGGATLQFAMLPMNLMKNGVADYIVTGNWSKKAYNEAKKYGKINLVATSEDRNYSYIPDCSDLPISEDADYVYICENETIHGTTYQTLPNTKGKILVSDQSSMFLSKPCNVSDYGVIYGGVQKNIGPAGMVIVIMREDLIREDLPQFVPTYMSYATHANNGSMYNTPNCWSIYVCGQVFKYLKRIGGLEVMAKMNEEKAKILYDFLDESKMFRGTVEKEFRSLMNVPFVTASKETDAEVVAATKAAGFDNLKGHKSVGG
;
A
#
# COMPACT_ATOMS: atom_id res chain seq x y z
N LEU A 1 -4.86 -19.28 4.09
CA LEU A 1 -4.28 -20.16 3.05
C LEU A 1 -5.00 -21.51 2.96
N GLU A 2 -5.42 -22.11 4.09
CA GLU A 2 -6.14 -23.38 4.09
C GLU A 2 -7.44 -23.30 3.30
N SER A 3 -8.28 -22.30 3.57
CA SER A 3 -9.53 -22.07 2.83
C SER A 3 -9.28 -21.89 1.32
N VAL A 4 -8.18 -21.21 0.95
CA VAL A 4 -7.80 -21.02 -0.45
C VAL A 4 -7.38 -22.35 -1.09
N ARG A 5 -6.61 -23.18 -0.38
CA ARG A 5 -6.21 -24.52 -0.81
C ARG A 5 -7.43 -25.43 -1.00
N ASP A 6 -8.34 -25.44 -0.04
CA ASP A 6 -9.50 -26.35 -0.03
C ASP A 6 -10.47 -26.01 -1.16
N ASN A 7 -10.56 -24.74 -1.56
CA ASN A 7 -11.36 -24.29 -2.70
C ASN A 7 -10.59 -24.21 -4.04
N LEU A 8 -9.31 -24.64 -4.07
CA LEU A 8 -8.45 -24.45 -5.24
C LEU A 8 -8.95 -25.17 -6.48
N LEU A 9 -9.49 -26.36 -6.34
CA LEU A 9 -9.99 -27.17 -7.48
C LEU A 9 -11.51 -27.11 -7.63
N ASN A 10 -12.24 -26.77 -6.58
CA ASN A 10 -13.70 -26.76 -6.61
C ASN A 10 -14.22 -25.74 -5.59
N TYR A 11 -14.43 -24.51 -6.04
CA TYR A 11 -14.94 -23.45 -5.17
C TYR A 11 -16.38 -23.76 -4.73
N GLU A 12 -16.55 -24.05 -3.43
CA GLU A 12 -17.85 -24.29 -2.77
C GLU A 12 -18.81 -25.22 -3.54
N GLY A 13 -18.28 -26.23 -4.20
CA GLY A 13 -19.07 -27.20 -4.97
C GLY A 13 -19.52 -26.71 -6.34
N SER A 14 -19.04 -25.59 -6.85
CA SER A 14 -19.38 -25.03 -8.16
C SER A 14 -18.88 -25.87 -9.34
N GLY A 15 -18.01 -26.85 -9.10
CA GLY A 15 -17.40 -27.69 -10.13
C GLY A 15 -16.20 -27.04 -10.81
N MET A 16 -15.76 -25.84 -10.41
CA MET A 16 -14.64 -25.14 -11.00
C MET A 16 -13.85 -24.33 -9.97
N CYS A 17 -12.61 -24.02 -10.31
CA CYS A 17 -11.74 -23.09 -9.58
C CYS A 17 -12.16 -21.63 -9.83
N VAL A 18 -11.87 -20.73 -8.90
CA VAL A 18 -12.09 -19.28 -9.11
C VAL A 18 -11.32 -18.75 -10.33
N MET A 19 -10.17 -19.34 -10.67
CA MET A 19 -9.39 -18.96 -11.86
C MET A 19 -10.05 -19.34 -13.19
N GLU A 20 -10.96 -20.34 -13.19
CA GLU A 20 -11.62 -20.86 -14.38
C GLU A 20 -13.00 -20.23 -14.60
N MET A 21 -13.61 -19.68 -13.53
CA MET A 21 -14.97 -19.16 -13.64
C MET A 21 -15.02 -17.82 -14.39
N SER A 22 -16.13 -17.63 -15.11
CA SER A 22 -16.40 -16.32 -15.71
C SER A 22 -16.60 -15.26 -14.65
N HIS A 23 -15.90 -14.11 -14.79
CA HIS A 23 -16.13 -12.94 -13.93
C HIS A 23 -17.55 -12.36 -14.05
N ARG A 24 -18.33 -12.78 -15.08
CA ARG A 24 -19.75 -12.42 -15.23
C ARG A 24 -20.70 -13.43 -14.59
N SER A 25 -20.18 -14.47 -13.94
CA SER A 25 -21.02 -15.44 -13.21
C SER A 25 -21.54 -14.82 -11.93
N LYS A 26 -22.72 -15.28 -11.49
CA LYS A 26 -23.27 -14.89 -10.19
C LYS A 26 -22.37 -15.26 -9.00
N VAL A 27 -21.63 -16.36 -9.15
CA VAL A 27 -20.68 -16.82 -8.13
C VAL A 27 -19.53 -15.83 -7.99
N PHE A 28 -18.96 -15.36 -9.10
CA PHE A 28 -17.89 -14.37 -9.00
C PHE A 28 -18.40 -13.00 -8.55
N GLN A 29 -19.60 -12.60 -8.97
CA GLN A 29 -20.22 -11.37 -8.45
C GLN A 29 -20.31 -11.41 -6.92
N GLN A 30 -20.73 -12.52 -6.34
CA GLN A 30 -20.76 -12.68 -4.88
C GLN A 30 -19.37 -12.58 -4.26
N ILE A 31 -18.34 -13.17 -4.89
CA ILE A 31 -16.95 -13.10 -4.40
C ILE A 31 -16.45 -11.65 -4.30
N ILE A 32 -16.67 -10.85 -5.35
CA ILE A 32 -16.19 -9.46 -5.35
C ILE A 32 -17.02 -8.57 -4.42
N ASP A 33 -18.33 -8.75 -4.37
CA ASP A 33 -19.21 -8.01 -3.48
C ASP A 33 -18.88 -8.27 -1.99
N GLU A 34 -18.67 -9.54 -1.62
CA GLU A 34 -18.23 -9.92 -0.28
C GLU A 34 -16.85 -9.34 0.05
N ALA A 35 -15.90 -9.38 -0.88
CA ALA A 35 -14.57 -8.82 -0.67
C ALA A 35 -14.63 -7.30 -0.46
N GLU A 36 -15.44 -6.58 -1.24
CA GLU A 36 -15.64 -5.15 -1.03
C GLU A 36 -16.31 -4.86 0.32
N GLN A 37 -17.37 -5.59 0.67
CA GLN A 37 -18.08 -5.38 1.93
C GLN A 37 -17.19 -5.68 3.15
N ASP A 38 -16.44 -6.77 3.13
CA ASP A 38 -15.52 -7.12 4.21
C ASP A 38 -14.42 -6.06 4.39
N LEU A 39 -13.93 -5.48 3.30
CA LEU A 39 -12.96 -4.38 3.36
C LEU A 39 -13.60 -3.10 3.93
N ARG A 40 -14.82 -2.78 3.51
CA ARG A 40 -15.57 -1.64 4.05
C ARG A 40 -15.79 -1.76 5.55
N ASP A 41 -16.19 -2.95 6.00
CA ASP A 41 -16.40 -3.24 7.42
C ASP A 41 -15.09 -3.10 8.23
N LEU A 42 -13.98 -3.65 7.73
CA LEU A 42 -12.68 -3.62 8.41
C LEU A 42 -12.11 -2.20 8.59
N MET A 43 -12.30 -1.35 7.59
CA MET A 43 -11.74 0.01 7.57
C MET A 43 -12.77 1.09 7.92
N ASN A 44 -14.04 0.73 8.18
CA ASN A 44 -15.14 1.68 8.34
C ASN A 44 -15.20 2.68 7.18
N ILE A 45 -15.13 2.19 5.93
CA ILE A 45 -15.10 3.03 4.74
C ILE A 45 -16.44 3.74 4.57
N PRO A 46 -16.48 5.09 4.54
CA PRO A 46 -17.72 5.82 4.34
C PRO A 46 -18.37 5.56 2.97
N ASP A 47 -19.70 5.71 2.89
CA ASP A 47 -20.46 5.43 1.65
C ASP A 47 -20.07 6.33 0.47
N ASN A 48 -19.54 7.52 0.74
CA ASN A 48 -19.03 8.44 -0.27
C ASN A 48 -17.62 8.14 -0.77
N TYR A 49 -17.13 6.90 -0.54
CA TYR A 49 -15.90 6.38 -1.11
C TYR A 49 -16.18 5.19 -2.01
N LYS A 50 -15.50 5.13 -3.15
CA LYS A 50 -15.49 3.98 -4.04
C LYS A 50 -14.29 3.09 -3.71
N VAL A 51 -14.53 1.79 -3.70
CA VAL A 51 -13.49 0.75 -3.60
C VAL A 51 -13.28 0.15 -4.98
N MET A 52 -12.05 0.11 -5.44
CA MET A 52 -11.72 -0.40 -6.76
C MET A 52 -10.60 -1.43 -6.68
N PHE A 53 -10.80 -2.56 -7.35
CA PHE A 53 -9.81 -3.64 -7.51
C PHE A 53 -9.20 -3.50 -8.91
N ILE A 54 -7.97 -2.95 -9.00
CA ILE A 54 -7.35 -2.57 -10.28
C ILE A 54 -6.13 -3.43 -10.54
N GLN A 55 -5.95 -3.90 -11.78
CA GLN A 55 -4.76 -4.62 -12.21
C GLN A 55 -3.55 -3.67 -12.31
N GLY A 56 -2.32 -4.21 -12.30
CA GLY A 56 -1.09 -3.45 -12.52
C GLY A 56 -0.33 -3.04 -11.24
N GLY A 57 -0.88 -3.30 -10.05
CA GLY A 57 -0.23 -3.03 -8.77
C GLY A 57 0.00 -1.54 -8.48
N ALA A 58 0.71 -1.25 -7.36
CA ALA A 58 0.94 0.12 -6.90
C ALA A 58 1.74 0.98 -7.89
N THR A 59 2.66 0.39 -8.66
CA THR A 59 3.47 1.15 -9.61
C THR A 59 2.62 1.83 -10.69
N LEU A 60 1.52 1.20 -11.11
CA LEU A 60 0.60 1.81 -12.07
C LEU A 60 -0.09 3.04 -11.47
N GLN A 61 -0.32 3.06 -10.17
CA GLN A 61 -0.95 4.20 -9.49
C GLN A 61 -0.09 5.45 -9.52
N PHE A 62 1.25 5.33 -9.59
CA PHE A 62 2.13 6.49 -9.75
C PHE A 62 1.82 7.30 -11.01
N ALA A 63 1.33 6.65 -12.06
CA ALA A 63 0.86 7.29 -13.29
C ALA A 63 -0.63 7.66 -13.25
N MET A 64 -1.49 6.74 -12.75
CA MET A 64 -2.93 6.97 -12.75
C MET A 64 -3.33 8.16 -11.87
N LEU A 65 -2.71 8.33 -10.69
CA LEU A 65 -3.02 9.44 -9.78
C LEU A 65 -2.89 10.81 -10.45
N PRO A 66 -1.72 11.19 -11.03
CA PRO A 66 -1.62 12.49 -11.68
C PRO A 66 -2.54 12.62 -12.90
N MET A 67 -2.72 11.55 -13.70
CA MET A 67 -3.63 11.58 -14.85
C MET A 67 -5.08 11.90 -14.45
N ASN A 68 -5.54 11.43 -13.30
CA ASN A 68 -6.92 11.55 -12.86
C ASN A 68 -7.16 12.74 -11.93
N LEU A 69 -6.21 13.09 -11.06
CA LEU A 69 -6.42 14.08 -10.01
C LEU A 69 -6.00 15.50 -10.40
N MET A 70 -5.00 15.65 -11.29
CA MET A 70 -4.51 16.97 -11.64
C MET A 70 -5.51 17.76 -12.50
N LYS A 71 -6.06 18.84 -11.93
CA LYS A 71 -6.88 19.83 -12.63
C LYS A 71 -6.06 21.08 -12.97
N ASN A 72 -5.26 21.54 -11.99
CA ASN A 72 -4.37 22.68 -12.14
C ASN A 72 -3.00 22.28 -12.68
N GLY A 73 -2.75 20.98 -12.75
CA GLY A 73 -1.46 20.43 -13.19
C GLY A 73 -0.34 20.59 -12.16
N VAL A 74 -0.68 20.76 -10.88
CA VAL A 74 0.28 20.94 -9.77
C VAL A 74 -0.01 19.94 -8.65
N ALA A 75 1.03 19.31 -8.11
CA ALA A 75 0.89 18.49 -6.90
C ALA A 75 2.14 18.58 -6.03
N ASP A 76 1.97 18.35 -4.73
CA ASP A 76 3.01 18.41 -3.74
C ASP A 76 3.34 17.01 -3.22
N TYR A 77 4.62 16.70 -3.12
CA TYR A 77 5.10 15.39 -2.71
C TYR A 77 6.03 15.48 -1.51
N ILE A 78 5.83 14.57 -0.54
CA ILE A 78 6.76 14.35 0.56
C ILE A 78 7.51 13.05 0.25
N VAL A 79 8.85 13.13 0.16
CA VAL A 79 9.70 12.00 -0.25
C VAL A 79 10.49 11.48 0.95
N THR A 80 10.04 10.36 1.48
CA THR A 80 10.59 9.71 2.69
C THR A 80 11.22 8.35 2.41
N GLY A 81 11.41 8.01 1.13
CA GLY A 81 12.07 6.78 0.72
C GLY A 81 12.02 6.53 -0.79
N ASN A 82 12.39 5.32 -1.16
CA ASN A 82 12.49 4.94 -2.57
C ASN A 82 11.14 4.89 -3.29
N TRP A 83 10.07 4.53 -2.60
CA TRP A 83 8.76 4.40 -3.23
C TRP A 83 8.13 5.76 -3.47
N SER A 84 8.12 6.65 -2.48
CA SER A 84 7.69 8.03 -2.67
C SER A 84 8.55 8.76 -3.71
N LYS A 85 9.87 8.50 -3.77
CA LYS A 85 10.76 9.06 -4.81
C LYS A 85 10.39 8.59 -6.22
N LYS A 86 10.01 7.31 -6.38
CA LYS A 86 9.55 6.78 -7.67
C LYS A 86 8.22 7.42 -8.09
N ALA A 87 7.27 7.54 -7.16
CA ALA A 87 6.00 8.20 -7.42
C ALA A 87 6.20 9.68 -7.81
N TYR A 88 7.03 10.41 -7.07
CA TYR A 88 7.41 11.79 -7.38
C TYR A 88 8.01 11.93 -8.78
N ASN A 89 8.93 11.06 -9.16
CA ASN A 89 9.57 11.11 -10.48
C ASN A 89 8.60 10.74 -11.62
N GLU A 90 7.67 9.81 -11.38
CA GLU A 90 6.65 9.47 -12.37
C GLU A 90 5.67 10.62 -12.58
N ALA A 91 5.20 11.23 -11.49
CA ALA A 91 4.23 12.33 -11.54
C ALA A 91 4.74 13.55 -12.33
N LYS A 92 6.04 13.81 -12.32
CA LYS A 92 6.68 14.91 -13.12
C LYS A 92 6.43 14.83 -14.62
N LYS A 93 6.04 13.67 -15.13
CA LYS A 93 5.70 13.51 -16.55
C LYS A 93 4.35 14.13 -16.92
N TYR A 94 3.52 14.43 -15.92
CA TYR A 94 2.13 14.85 -16.10
C TYR A 94 1.87 16.30 -15.67
N GLY A 95 2.77 16.91 -14.90
CA GLY A 95 2.60 18.29 -14.45
C GLY A 95 3.76 18.81 -13.61
N LYS A 96 3.53 19.96 -12.96
CA LYS A 96 4.47 20.57 -12.04
C LYS A 96 4.37 19.88 -10.67
N ILE A 97 5.45 19.21 -10.28
CA ILE A 97 5.48 18.50 -8.99
C ILE A 97 6.52 19.18 -8.10
N ASN A 98 6.04 19.63 -6.92
CA ASN A 98 6.88 20.24 -5.92
C ASN A 98 7.33 19.19 -4.89
N LEU A 99 8.60 19.21 -4.53
CA LEU A 99 9.13 18.47 -3.40
C LEU A 99 9.04 19.36 -2.16
N VAL A 100 8.02 19.14 -1.32
CA VAL A 100 7.77 20.02 -0.17
C VAL A 100 8.53 19.59 1.09
N ALA A 101 8.89 18.31 1.19
CA ALA A 101 9.80 17.80 2.22
C ALA A 101 10.46 16.49 1.78
N THR A 102 11.64 16.22 2.34
CA THR A 102 12.36 14.96 2.14
C THR A 102 13.28 14.65 3.30
N SER A 103 13.52 13.38 3.56
CA SER A 103 14.52 12.88 4.52
C SER A 103 15.73 12.21 3.83
N GLU A 104 15.98 12.55 2.57
CA GLU A 104 17.09 12.02 1.77
C GLU A 104 18.47 12.35 2.37
N ASP A 105 18.57 13.48 3.06
CA ASP A 105 19.78 13.96 3.74
C ASP A 105 20.35 12.96 4.78
N ARG A 106 19.47 12.18 5.41
CA ARG A 106 19.84 11.12 6.38
C ARG A 106 19.41 9.73 5.89
N ASN A 107 19.50 9.51 4.57
CA ASN A 107 19.17 8.23 3.93
C ASN A 107 17.80 7.67 4.34
N TYR A 108 16.79 8.56 4.46
CA TYR A 108 15.41 8.22 4.79
C TYR A 108 15.25 7.51 6.15
N SER A 109 16.08 7.81 7.13
CA SER A 109 16.00 7.21 8.46
C SER A 109 14.96 7.84 9.38
N TYR A 110 14.28 8.89 8.93
CA TYR A 110 13.27 9.63 9.68
C TYR A 110 12.16 10.17 8.79
N ILE A 111 11.07 10.66 9.41
CA ILE A 111 10.03 11.44 8.73
C ILE A 111 10.25 12.92 9.08
N PRO A 112 10.30 13.83 8.09
CA PRO A 112 10.42 15.28 8.36
C PRO A 112 9.24 15.78 9.20
N ASP A 113 9.44 16.88 9.92
CA ASP A 113 8.32 17.59 10.54
C ASP A 113 7.35 18.07 9.44
N CYS A 114 6.14 17.53 9.47
CA CYS A 114 5.10 17.80 8.49
C CYS A 114 3.96 18.66 9.07
N SER A 115 4.18 19.35 10.19
CA SER A 115 3.17 20.19 10.86
C SER A 115 2.90 21.50 10.12
N ASP A 116 3.91 22.08 9.47
CA ASP A 116 3.81 23.34 8.71
C ASP A 116 4.67 23.30 7.44
N LEU A 117 4.25 22.51 6.46
CA LEU A 117 4.91 22.40 5.18
C LEU A 117 4.51 23.55 4.22
N PRO A 118 5.40 23.92 3.26
CA PRO A 118 5.11 24.92 2.23
C PRO A 118 4.20 24.33 1.14
N ILE A 119 2.98 23.91 1.53
CA ILE A 119 1.97 23.37 0.61
C ILE A 119 1.53 24.46 -0.36
N SER A 120 1.54 24.11 -1.64
CA SER A 120 1.20 25.04 -2.73
C SER A 120 -0.31 25.36 -2.76
N GLU A 121 -0.65 26.64 -2.92
CA GLU A 121 -2.06 27.06 -2.98
C GLU A 121 -2.81 26.44 -4.17
N ASP A 122 -2.12 26.21 -5.28
CA ASP A 122 -2.65 25.60 -6.51
C ASP A 122 -2.47 24.08 -6.59
N ALA A 123 -1.91 23.44 -5.55
CA ALA A 123 -1.78 21.99 -5.54
C ALA A 123 -3.12 21.28 -5.58
N ASP A 124 -3.27 20.33 -6.48
CA ASP A 124 -4.44 19.48 -6.61
C ASP A 124 -4.48 18.40 -5.50
N TYR A 125 -3.30 17.93 -5.05
CA TYR A 125 -3.17 16.99 -3.93
C TYR A 125 -1.78 17.02 -3.30
N VAL A 126 -1.69 16.44 -2.10
CA VAL A 126 -0.43 16.12 -1.42
C VAL A 126 -0.26 14.61 -1.38
N TYR A 127 0.92 14.13 -1.72
CA TYR A 127 1.24 12.70 -1.80
C TYR A 127 2.22 12.26 -0.73
N ILE A 128 1.93 11.10 -0.09
CA ILE A 128 2.84 10.37 0.80
C ILE A 128 2.89 8.89 0.46
N CYS A 129 4.03 8.25 0.75
CA CYS A 129 4.11 6.81 1.00
C CYS A 129 4.15 6.62 2.51
N GLU A 130 3.03 6.19 3.10
CA GLU A 130 2.84 6.24 4.55
C GLU A 130 3.75 5.26 5.30
N ASN A 131 4.13 4.16 4.63
CA ASN A 131 5.13 3.22 5.13
C ASN A 131 6.12 2.87 4.02
N GLU A 132 7.35 3.32 4.14
CA GLU A 132 8.42 3.03 3.18
C GLU A 132 9.02 1.65 3.42
N THR A 133 8.67 0.71 2.58
CA THR A 133 9.00 -0.72 2.72
C THR A 133 10.50 -0.99 2.84
N ILE A 134 11.32 -0.27 2.04
CA ILE A 134 12.77 -0.51 1.94
C ILE A 134 13.49 0.12 3.12
N HIS A 135 13.11 1.35 3.47
CA HIS A 135 13.76 2.12 4.52
C HIS A 135 13.20 1.84 5.91
N GLY A 136 11.98 1.30 6.01
CA GLY A 136 11.33 0.95 7.27
C GLY A 136 10.83 2.15 8.08
N THR A 137 10.65 3.31 7.45
CA THR A 137 10.06 4.49 8.07
C THR A 137 8.55 4.51 7.87
N THR A 138 7.82 5.00 8.88
CA THR A 138 6.37 5.19 8.82
C THR A 138 5.96 6.49 9.50
N TYR A 139 4.90 7.11 9.00
CA TYR A 139 4.32 8.30 9.62
C TYR A 139 3.63 7.93 10.92
N GLN A 140 3.91 8.67 11.99
CA GLN A 140 3.21 8.57 13.27
C GLN A 140 1.98 9.50 13.30
N THR A 141 2.10 10.64 12.61
CA THR A 141 1.02 11.59 12.39
C THR A 141 0.97 11.96 10.91
N LEU A 142 -0.24 12.19 10.41
CA LEU A 142 -0.42 12.62 9.01
C LEU A 142 0.09 14.06 8.83
N PRO A 143 0.59 14.41 7.62
CA PRO A 143 1.02 15.77 7.33
C PRO A 143 -0.14 16.75 7.35
N ASN A 144 0.13 17.98 7.79
CA ASN A 144 -0.80 19.09 7.63
C ASN A 144 -0.82 19.52 6.16
N THR A 145 -1.82 19.09 5.43
CA THR A 145 -1.98 19.40 4.00
C THR A 145 -2.59 20.77 3.72
N LYS A 146 -2.86 21.58 4.76
CA LYS A 146 -3.55 22.89 4.65
C LYS A 146 -4.85 22.80 3.87
N GLY A 147 -5.61 21.70 4.08
CA GLY A 147 -6.89 21.44 3.46
C GLY A 147 -6.82 20.84 2.04
N LYS A 148 -5.64 20.55 1.52
CA LYS A 148 -5.49 19.84 0.25
C LYS A 148 -5.78 18.35 0.44
N ILE A 149 -6.17 17.70 -0.66
CA ILE A 149 -6.43 16.27 -0.72
C ILE A 149 -5.15 15.50 -0.37
N LEU A 150 -5.24 14.60 0.61
CA LEU A 150 -4.15 13.67 0.93
C LEU A 150 -4.29 12.39 0.12
N VAL A 151 -3.22 12.00 -0.57
CA VAL A 151 -3.08 10.74 -1.29
C VAL A 151 -2.02 9.89 -0.62
N SER A 152 -2.37 8.68 -0.21
CA SER A 152 -1.48 7.79 0.53
C SER A 152 -1.26 6.44 -0.15
N ASP A 153 0.01 6.08 -0.36
CA ASP A 153 0.43 4.71 -0.63
C ASP A 153 0.58 3.96 0.69
N GLN A 154 -0.30 3.01 0.95
CA GLN A 154 -0.27 2.15 2.13
C GLN A 154 0.15 0.71 1.81
N SER A 155 0.75 0.44 0.66
CA SER A 155 1.01 -0.93 0.17
C SER A 155 1.64 -1.86 1.19
N SER A 156 2.60 -1.39 2.00
CA SER A 156 3.28 -2.26 2.97
C SER A 156 2.69 -2.23 4.38
N MET A 157 1.67 -1.42 4.61
CA MET A 157 0.96 -1.37 5.90
C MET A 157 -0.56 -1.56 5.77
N PHE A 158 -1.07 -1.80 4.57
CA PHE A 158 -2.51 -1.89 4.32
C PHE A 158 -3.14 -2.94 5.23
N LEU A 159 -4.19 -2.58 5.97
CA LEU A 159 -4.85 -3.41 6.98
C LEU A 159 -3.94 -3.89 8.14
N SER A 160 -2.84 -3.22 8.41
CA SER A 160 -1.98 -3.57 9.55
C SER A 160 -2.43 -2.96 10.88
N LYS A 161 -3.19 -1.88 10.81
CA LYS A 161 -3.77 -1.13 11.93
C LYS A 161 -5.02 -0.36 11.47
N PRO A 162 -5.89 0.10 12.38
CA PRO A 162 -6.95 1.03 12.02
C PRO A 162 -6.42 2.33 11.43
N CYS A 163 -7.17 2.92 10.49
CA CYS A 163 -6.98 4.28 10.03
C CYS A 163 -8.34 4.95 9.82
N ASN A 164 -8.41 6.28 9.93
CA ASN A 164 -9.61 7.02 9.59
C ASN A 164 -9.59 7.34 8.10
N VAL A 165 -10.38 6.61 7.30
CA VAL A 165 -10.44 6.79 5.84
C VAL A 165 -10.80 8.22 5.45
N SER A 166 -11.57 8.94 6.27
CA SER A 166 -11.99 10.32 5.99
C SER A 166 -10.85 11.35 6.00
N ASP A 167 -9.69 11.00 6.54
CA ASP A 167 -8.50 11.87 6.51
C ASP A 167 -7.84 11.91 5.13
N TYR A 168 -8.26 11.03 4.22
CA TYR A 168 -7.65 10.86 2.90
C TYR A 168 -8.67 11.13 1.79
N GLY A 169 -8.20 11.71 0.69
CA GLY A 169 -8.96 11.68 -0.57
C GLY A 169 -8.78 10.36 -1.32
N VAL A 170 -7.56 9.80 -1.25
CA VAL A 170 -7.22 8.51 -1.87
C VAL A 170 -6.29 7.71 -0.97
N ILE A 171 -6.65 6.47 -0.72
CA ILE A 171 -5.76 5.43 -0.19
C ILE A 171 -5.59 4.38 -1.28
N TYR A 172 -4.37 3.92 -1.50
CA TYR A 172 -4.16 2.74 -2.32
C TYR A 172 -3.08 1.81 -1.74
N GLY A 173 -3.15 0.55 -2.13
CA GLY A 173 -2.16 -0.44 -1.70
C GLY A 173 -2.02 -1.59 -2.68
N GLY A 174 -0.79 -1.84 -3.13
CA GLY A 174 -0.45 -3.07 -3.84
C GLY A 174 -0.61 -4.27 -2.90
N VAL A 175 -1.47 -5.22 -3.29
CA VAL A 175 -1.92 -6.28 -2.36
C VAL A 175 -0.84 -7.30 -2.00
N GLN A 176 0.21 -7.46 -2.83
CA GLN A 176 1.22 -8.51 -2.71
C GLN A 176 2.08 -8.47 -1.45
N LYS A 177 2.01 -7.41 -0.67
CA LYS A 177 2.82 -7.28 0.54
C LYS A 177 2.11 -7.84 1.77
N ASN A 178 0.87 -7.40 2.02
CA ASN A 178 0.19 -7.71 3.27
C ASN A 178 -1.17 -8.39 3.14
N ILE A 179 -1.84 -8.30 1.99
CA ILE A 179 -3.26 -8.67 1.90
C ILE A 179 -3.62 -9.62 0.76
N GLY A 180 -2.69 -10.00 -0.12
CA GLY A 180 -3.00 -10.90 -1.23
C GLY A 180 -1.81 -11.23 -2.14
N PRO A 181 -2.06 -11.90 -3.27
CA PRO A 181 -1.03 -12.21 -4.26
C PRO A 181 -0.74 -11.03 -5.18
N ALA A 182 0.42 -11.08 -5.88
CA ALA A 182 0.84 -10.04 -6.80
C ALA A 182 -0.13 -9.85 -7.99
N GLY A 183 -0.13 -8.64 -8.57
CA GLY A 183 -0.85 -8.31 -9.81
C GLY A 183 -2.06 -7.41 -9.64
N MET A 184 -2.42 -7.02 -8.43
CA MET A 184 -3.56 -6.15 -8.14
C MET A 184 -3.20 -5.03 -7.16
N VAL A 185 -3.92 -3.95 -7.24
CA VAL A 185 -3.95 -2.85 -6.27
C VAL A 185 -5.39 -2.59 -5.84
N ILE A 186 -5.60 -2.28 -4.59
CA ILE A 186 -6.86 -1.75 -4.09
C ILE A 186 -6.74 -0.23 -4.02
N VAL A 187 -7.75 0.47 -4.52
CA VAL A 187 -7.86 1.93 -4.44
C VAL A 187 -9.16 2.28 -3.73
N ILE A 188 -9.07 3.03 -2.65
CA ILE A 188 -10.20 3.61 -1.91
C ILE A 188 -10.15 5.11 -2.20
N MET A 189 -11.16 5.63 -2.88
CA MET A 189 -11.16 7.00 -3.37
C MET A 189 -12.48 7.69 -3.07
N ARG A 190 -12.40 8.91 -2.55
CA ARG A 190 -13.59 9.74 -2.32
C ARG A 190 -14.28 10.06 -3.64
N GLU A 191 -15.60 9.91 -3.67
CA GLU A 191 -16.40 9.91 -4.90
C GLU A 191 -16.32 11.23 -5.67
N ASP A 192 -16.23 12.36 -4.96
CA ASP A 192 -16.10 13.69 -5.57
C ASP A 192 -14.78 13.93 -6.33
N LEU A 193 -13.80 13.04 -6.15
CA LEU A 193 -12.50 13.07 -6.85
C LEU A 193 -12.52 12.27 -8.15
N ILE A 194 -13.55 11.46 -8.39
CA ILE A 194 -13.68 10.63 -9.58
C ILE A 194 -14.19 11.51 -10.73
N ARG A 195 -13.32 11.72 -11.72
CA ARG A 195 -13.56 12.60 -12.86
C ARG A 195 -13.87 11.83 -14.12
N GLU A 196 -14.84 12.31 -14.89
CA GLU A 196 -15.13 11.83 -16.26
C GLU A 196 -14.50 12.73 -17.34
N ASP A 197 -14.19 13.99 -16.99
CA ASP A 197 -13.61 15.02 -17.85
C ASP A 197 -12.09 14.96 -17.92
N LEU A 198 -11.54 13.76 -18.14
CA LEU A 198 -10.10 13.56 -18.21
C LEU A 198 -9.51 14.03 -19.54
N PRO A 199 -8.21 14.42 -19.57
CA PRO A 199 -7.49 14.72 -20.80
C PRO A 199 -7.58 13.58 -21.82
N GLN A 200 -7.70 13.90 -23.11
CA GLN A 200 -7.88 12.92 -24.19
C GLN A 200 -6.74 11.86 -24.28
N PHE A 201 -5.55 12.17 -23.77
CA PHE A 201 -4.45 11.23 -23.78
C PHE A 201 -4.57 10.14 -22.71
N VAL A 202 -5.49 10.26 -21.74
CA VAL A 202 -5.68 9.26 -20.69
C VAL A 202 -6.40 8.05 -21.28
N PRO A 203 -5.77 6.86 -21.29
CA PRO A 203 -6.43 5.67 -21.78
C PRO A 203 -7.65 5.31 -20.93
N THR A 204 -8.70 4.79 -21.56
CA THR A 204 -9.95 4.40 -20.86
C THR A 204 -9.70 3.56 -19.62
N TYR A 205 -8.78 2.59 -19.70
CA TYR A 205 -8.45 1.71 -18.58
C TYR A 205 -7.67 2.40 -17.44
N MET A 206 -7.07 3.57 -17.68
CA MET A 206 -6.37 4.36 -16.67
C MET A 206 -7.29 5.38 -15.98
N SER A 207 -8.56 5.46 -16.36
CA SER A 207 -9.55 6.32 -15.71
C SER A 207 -10.15 5.63 -14.48
N TYR A 208 -10.11 6.27 -13.32
CA TYR A 208 -10.81 5.76 -12.13
C TYR A 208 -12.32 5.71 -12.31
N ALA A 209 -12.91 6.63 -13.08
CA ALA A 209 -14.34 6.58 -13.41
C ALA A 209 -14.72 5.30 -14.15
N THR A 210 -13.85 4.80 -15.04
CA THR A 210 -14.07 3.53 -15.74
C THR A 210 -14.19 2.37 -14.75
N HIS A 211 -13.31 2.30 -13.76
CA HIS A 211 -13.34 1.25 -12.74
C HIS A 211 -14.51 1.41 -11.78
N ALA A 212 -14.75 2.61 -11.26
CA ALA A 212 -15.83 2.90 -10.33
C ALA A 212 -17.21 2.61 -10.92
N ASN A 213 -17.46 3.08 -12.15
CA ASN A 213 -18.76 2.94 -12.81
C ASN A 213 -19.05 1.49 -13.27
N ASN A 214 -18.05 0.61 -13.27
CA ASN A 214 -18.19 -0.79 -13.68
C ASN A 214 -17.88 -1.79 -12.54
N GLY A 215 -17.86 -1.36 -11.27
CA GLY A 215 -17.59 -2.24 -10.12
C GLY A 215 -16.29 -3.03 -10.28
N SER A 216 -15.23 -2.38 -10.80
CA SER A 216 -13.93 -2.98 -11.11
C SER A 216 -13.95 -4.06 -12.21
N MET A 217 -15.06 -4.24 -12.91
CA MET A 217 -15.25 -5.29 -13.93
C MET A 217 -15.51 -4.72 -15.34
N TYR A 218 -14.90 -3.58 -15.65
CA TYR A 218 -14.92 -3.05 -17.03
C TYR A 218 -14.38 -4.07 -18.05
N ASN A 219 -13.32 -4.78 -17.69
CA ASN A 219 -12.84 -5.99 -18.36
C ASN A 219 -12.70 -7.11 -17.32
N THR A 220 -12.20 -8.28 -17.72
CA THR A 220 -11.94 -9.39 -16.79
C THR A 220 -10.95 -8.96 -15.71
N PRO A 221 -11.36 -8.89 -14.43
CA PRO A 221 -10.47 -8.50 -13.35
C PRO A 221 -9.53 -9.64 -12.95
N ASN A 222 -8.60 -9.38 -12.04
CA ASN A 222 -7.79 -10.43 -11.44
C ASN A 222 -8.63 -11.21 -10.39
N CYS A 223 -9.50 -12.11 -10.90
CA CYS A 223 -10.47 -12.86 -10.09
C CYS A 223 -9.82 -13.60 -8.91
N TRP A 224 -8.68 -14.23 -9.16
CA TRP A 224 -7.95 -14.96 -8.14
C TRP A 224 -7.44 -14.06 -7.02
N SER A 225 -6.84 -12.93 -7.36
CA SER A 225 -6.35 -11.99 -6.33
C SER A 225 -7.47 -11.39 -5.51
N ILE A 226 -8.62 -11.06 -6.13
CA ILE A 226 -9.80 -10.56 -5.41
C ILE A 226 -10.29 -11.62 -4.40
N TYR A 227 -10.43 -12.87 -4.86
CA TYR A 227 -10.83 -13.97 -3.98
C TYR A 227 -9.87 -14.16 -2.80
N VAL A 228 -8.56 -14.20 -3.05
CA VAL A 228 -7.57 -14.40 -1.98
C VAL A 228 -7.57 -13.22 -1.01
N CYS A 229 -7.68 -11.98 -1.49
CA CYS A 229 -7.84 -10.81 -0.63
C CYS A 229 -9.09 -10.93 0.25
N GLY A 230 -10.23 -11.33 -0.32
CA GLY A 230 -11.46 -11.59 0.44
C GLY A 230 -11.27 -12.62 1.56
N GLN A 231 -10.48 -13.70 1.30
CA GLN A 231 -10.16 -14.67 2.36
C GLN A 231 -9.28 -14.07 3.47
N VAL A 232 -8.37 -13.15 3.13
CA VAL A 232 -7.57 -12.40 4.12
C VAL A 232 -8.48 -11.46 4.93
N PHE A 233 -9.43 -10.78 4.29
CA PHE A 233 -10.36 -9.88 4.99
C PHE A 233 -11.25 -10.67 5.97
N LYS A 234 -11.79 -11.81 5.55
CA LYS A 234 -12.53 -12.75 6.43
C LYS A 234 -11.67 -13.24 7.61
N TYR A 235 -10.39 -13.50 7.37
CA TYR A 235 -9.45 -13.85 8.45
C TYR A 235 -9.30 -12.70 9.45
N LEU A 236 -9.07 -11.47 8.99
CA LEU A 236 -8.92 -10.30 9.85
C LEU A 236 -10.18 -10.05 10.68
N LYS A 237 -11.37 -10.14 10.09
CA LYS A 237 -12.66 -10.07 10.84
C LYS A 237 -12.74 -11.16 11.90
N ARG A 238 -12.39 -12.40 11.58
CA ARG A 238 -12.46 -13.53 12.51
C ARG A 238 -11.53 -13.41 13.70
N ILE A 239 -10.36 -12.80 13.56
CA ILE A 239 -9.43 -12.61 14.69
C ILE A 239 -9.79 -11.41 15.57
N GLY A 240 -10.79 -10.60 15.20
CA GLY A 240 -11.26 -9.44 15.97
C GLY A 240 -10.95 -8.07 15.36
N GLY A 241 -10.61 -8.01 14.06
CA GLY A 241 -10.45 -6.77 13.32
C GLY A 241 -9.05 -6.17 13.40
N LEU A 242 -8.95 -4.90 12.98
CA LEU A 242 -7.67 -4.22 12.82
C LEU A 242 -7.03 -3.81 14.15
N GLU A 243 -7.78 -3.60 15.21
CA GLU A 243 -7.25 -3.34 16.57
C GLU A 243 -6.47 -4.54 17.11
N VAL A 244 -6.99 -5.76 16.88
CA VAL A 244 -6.27 -6.99 17.26
C VAL A 244 -5.03 -7.17 16.39
N MET A 245 -5.17 -6.94 15.09
CA MET A 245 -4.02 -7.04 14.18
C MET A 245 -2.91 -6.03 14.54
N ALA A 246 -3.27 -4.80 14.91
CA ALA A 246 -2.30 -3.78 15.35
C ALA A 246 -1.49 -4.26 16.56
N LYS A 247 -2.14 -4.78 17.61
CA LYS A 247 -1.46 -5.35 18.78
C LYS A 247 -0.52 -6.49 18.41
N MET A 248 -0.96 -7.40 17.56
CA MET A 248 -0.12 -8.51 17.08
C MET A 248 1.11 -7.99 16.31
N ASN A 249 0.97 -6.93 15.54
CA ASN A 249 2.09 -6.31 14.82
C ASN A 249 3.05 -5.59 15.77
N GLU A 250 2.54 -4.89 16.78
CA GLU A 250 3.34 -4.26 17.84
C GLU A 250 4.16 -5.30 18.58
N GLU A 251 3.54 -6.39 19.04
CA GLU A 251 4.21 -7.48 19.75
C GLU A 251 5.32 -8.12 18.91
N LYS A 252 5.05 -8.42 17.64
CA LYS A 252 6.05 -8.99 16.71
C LYS A 252 7.21 -8.03 16.45
N ALA A 253 6.91 -6.77 16.16
CA ALA A 253 7.92 -5.76 15.89
C ALA A 253 8.78 -5.48 17.13
N LYS A 254 8.18 -5.44 18.31
CA LYS A 254 8.86 -5.26 19.58
C LYS A 254 9.95 -6.30 19.82
N ILE A 255 9.69 -7.59 19.54
CA ILE A 255 10.67 -8.67 19.69
C ILE A 255 11.96 -8.36 18.91
N LEU A 256 11.80 -7.90 17.65
CA LEU A 256 12.94 -7.56 16.80
C LEU A 256 13.62 -6.27 17.23
N TYR A 257 12.87 -5.23 17.55
CA TYR A 257 13.44 -3.94 17.92
C TYR A 257 14.14 -3.98 19.27
N ASP A 258 13.60 -4.70 20.26
CA ASP A 258 14.28 -4.90 21.56
C ASP A 258 15.63 -5.61 21.34
N PHE A 259 15.66 -6.65 20.53
CA PHE A 259 16.90 -7.35 20.16
C PHE A 259 17.90 -6.43 19.44
N LEU A 260 17.44 -5.64 18.47
CA LEU A 260 18.31 -4.72 17.72
C LEU A 260 18.88 -3.61 18.60
N ASP A 261 18.09 -3.11 19.54
CA ASP A 261 18.49 -2.02 20.45
C ASP A 261 19.54 -2.47 21.48
N GLU A 262 19.56 -3.76 21.85
CA GLU A 262 20.54 -4.36 22.78
C GLU A 262 21.73 -4.98 22.04
N SER A 263 21.62 -5.23 20.75
CA SER A 263 22.64 -5.93 19.97
C SER A 263 23.91 -5.10 19.78
N LYS A 264 25.07 -5.77 19.93
CA LYS A 264 26.35 -5.18 19.55
C LYS A 264 26.74 -5.43 18.09
N MET A 265 26.10 -6.40 17.45
CA MET A 265 26.38 -6.81 16.07
C MET A 265 25.42 -6.18 15.08
N PHE A 266 24.13 -6.07 15.43
CA PHE A 266 23.08 -5.56 14.56
C PHE A 266 22.61 -4.17 15.03
N ARG A 267 22.25 -3.33 14.08
CA ARG A 267 21.63 -2.03 14.39
C ARG A 267 20.49 -1.74 13.43
N GLY A 268 19.39 -1.22 13.95
CA GLY A 268 18.31 -0.67 13.12
C GLY A 268 18.77 0.56 12.34
N THR A 269 18.21 0.80 11.17
CA THR A 269 18.56 1.93 10.30
C THR A 269 17.64 3.14 10.46
N VAL A 270 16.57 3.00 11.24
CA VAL A 270 15.51 3.99 11.42
C VAL A 270 15.54 4.58 12.83
N GLU A 271 15.35 5.87 12.96
CA GLU A 271 15.16 6.54 14.24
C GLU A 271 13.92 5.97 14.96
N LYS A 272 14.04 5.78 16.29
CA LYS A 272 13.08 4.97 17.07
C LYS A 272 11.63 5.40 16.90
N GLU A 273 11.37 6.69 16.85
CA GLU A 273 10.03 7.24 16.74
C GLU A 273 9.37 7.04 15.37
N PHE A 274 10.17 6.76 14.31
CA PHE A 274 9.67 6.57 12.95
C PHE A 274 9.72 5.13 12.47
N ARG A 275 9.99 4.18 13.36
CA ARG A 275 10.11 2.75 13.04
C ARG A 275 8.79 2.16 12.56
N SER A 276 8.84 1.47 11.43
CA SER A 276 7.71 0.70 10.93
C SER A 276 7.50 -0.57 11.74
N LEU A 277 6.25 -0.91 12.04
CA LEU A 277 5.90 -2.21 12.62
C LEU A 277 5.85 -3.34 11.59
N MET A 278 5.91 -3.00 10.29
CA MET A 278 5.79 -3.94 9.19
C MET A 278 7.13 -4.29 8.53
N ASN A 279 8.06 -3.34 8.54
CA ASN A 279 9.35 -3.48 7.89
C ASN A 279 10.45 -3.05 8.86
N VAL A 280 11.26 -4.01 9.31
CA VAL A 280 12.31 -3.82 10.29
C VAL A 280 13.67 -3.99 9.62
N PRO A 281 14.21 -2.95 8.96
CA PRO A 281 15.53 -3.02 8.34
C PRO A 281 16.62 -2.89 9.39
N PHE A 282 17.68 -3.67 9.19
CA PHE A 282 18.86 -3.62 10.03
C PHE A 282 20.11 -3.93 9.20
N VAL A 283 21.26 -3.56 9.74
CA VAL A 283 22.57 -3.81 9.14
C VAL A 283 23.55 -4.30 10.22
N THR A 284 24.66 -4.87 9.77
CA THR A 284 25.82 -5.16 10.62
C THR A 284 26.89 -4.08 10.49
N ALA A 285 28.11 -4.36 10.96
CA ALA A 285 29.22 -3.41 10.89
C ALA A 285 29.78 -3.25 9.47
N SER A 286 29.61 -4.25 8.59
CA SER A 286 30.13 -4.23 7.21
C SER A 286 29.29 -5.07 6.25
N LYS A 287 29.44 -4.82 4.94
CA LYS A 287 28.77 -5.61 3.90
C LYS A 287 29.23 -7.07 3.86
N GLU A 288 30.47 -7.33 4.23
CA GLU A 288 31.04 -8.69 4.33
C GLU A 288 30.30 -9.45 5.44
N THR A 289 30.14 -8.84 6.60
CA THR A 289 29.39 -9.42 7.74
C THR A 289 27.90 -9.58 7.39
N ASP A 290 27.29 -8.64 6.66
CA ASP A 290 25.91 -8.79 6.17
C ASP A 290 25.77 -10.05 5.30
N ALA A 291 26.73 -10.29 4.39
CA ALA A 291 26.72 -11.47 3.52
C ALA A 291 26.90 -12.78 4.30
N GLU A 292 27.78 -12.80 5.31
CA GLU A 292 27.96 -13.95 6.21
C GLU A 292 26.69 -14.26 6.99
N VAL A 293 26.03 -13.25 7.54
CA VAL A 293 24.74 -13.39 8.26
C VAL A 293 23.65 -13.96 7.34
N VAL A 294 23.54 -13.45 6.11
CA VAL A 294 22.55 -13.95 5.13
C VAL A 294 22.81 -15.44 4.83
N ALA A 295 24.10 -15.84 4.66
CA ALA A 295 24.45 -17.22 4.41
C ALA A 295 24.15 -18.13 5.62
N ALA A 296 24.51 -17.69 6.82
CA ALA A 296 24.31 -18.46 8.06
C ALA A 296 22.81 -18.61 8.38
N THR A 297 22.03 -17.55 8.25
CA THR A 297 20.58 -17.58 8.50
C THR A 297 19.85 -18.44 7.48
N LYS A 298 20.27 -18.42 6.21
CA LYS A 298 19.73 -19.33 5.18
C LYS A 298 20.02 -20.79 5.51
N ALA A 299 21.24 -21.11 5.98
CA ALA A 299 21.58 -22.46 6.42
C ALA A 299 20.76 -22.90 7.65
N ALA A 300 20.32 -21.96 8.49
CA ALA A 300 19.45 -22.19 9.64
C ALA A 300 17.95 -22.23 9.29
N GLY A 301 17.56 -22.12 8.01
CA GLY A 301 16.19 -22.20 7.54
C GLY A 301 15.45 -20.85 7.44
N PHE A 302 16.16 -19.72 7.53
CA PHE A 302 15.60 -18.39 7.32
C PHE A 302 15.90 -17.91 5.90
N ASP A 303 14.88 -17.82 5.06
CA ASP A 303 15.00 -17.30 3.70
C ASP A 303 14.67 -15.80 3.61
N ASN A 304 15.18 -15.17 2.53
CA ASN A 304 14.86 -13.79 2.14
C ASN A 304 15.30 -12.70 3.14
N LEU A 305 16.34 -12.95 3.95
CA LEU A 305 16.92 -11.92 4.82
C LEU A 305 17.90 -10.99 4.10
N LYS A 306 18.22 -11.27 2.83
CA LYS A 306 18.99 -10.35 2.01
C LYS A 306 18.20 -9.07 1.77
N GLY A 307 18.82 -7.93 2.02
CA GLY A 307 18.21 -6.61 1.82
C GLY A 307 17.87 -6.30 0.35
N HIS A 308 17.13 -5.23 0.12
CA HIS A 308 16.79 -4.82 -1.24
C HIS A 308 18.02 -4.26 -1.96
N LYS A 309 18.18 -4.61 -3.25
CA LYS A 309 19.34 -4.21 -4.09
C LYS A 309 19.61 -2.69 -4.13
N SER A 310 18.59 -1.85 -3.94
CA SER A 310 18.75 -0.37 -3.95
C SER A 310 19.43 0.18 -2.71
N VAL A 311 19.56 -0.58 -1.63
CA VAL A 311 20.27 -0.23 -0.39
C VAL A 311 21.49 -1.10 -0.15
N GLY A 312 21.91 -1.87 -1.15
CA GLY A 312 23.13 -2.66 -1.13
C GLY A 312 22.96 -4.08 -0.59
N GLY A 313 21.73 -4.55 -0.50
CA GLY A 313 21.41 -5.93 -0.05
C GLY A 313 21.56 -6.98 -1.15
#